data_db4cc9f7491491ea429f181d054083be
#
_entry.id   db4cc9f7491491ea429f181d054083be
#
_cell.length_a   1.000
_cell.length_b   1.000
_cell.length_c   1.000
_cell.angle_alpha   90.00
_cell.angle_beta   90.00
_cell.angle_gamma   90.00
#
_symmetry.space_group_name_H-M   'P 1'
#
loop_
_entity.id
_entity.type
_entity.pdbx_description
1 polymer ?
#
loop_
_entity_poly.entity_id
_entity_poly.type
_entity_poly.pdbx_seq_one_letter_code
_entity_poly.pdbx_strand_id
1 'polypeptide(L)'
;MKLKWQIVPEFHVSQHESSKNVLELMRGMFGCGYVKPNHRLNPSDETFVFVVRSRIDLASKVIPFFREYRLRTSKKDDFEIFAKIVFGMQKWQHQSRKGLIELMKLAFSMNRSGKYRRMSLDEILKNLEPSETARQMSLN
;
A
#
# COMPACT_ATOMS: atom_id res chain seq x y z
N MET A 1 -17.05 6.43 -15.05
CA MET A 1 -17.59 5.25 -14.37
C MET A 1 -17.03 5.16 -12.95
N LYS A 2 -17.91 5.16 -11.97
CA LYS A 2 -17.49 4.98 -10.58
C LYS A 2 -17.47 3.49 -10.25
N LEU A 3 -16.37 3.01 -9.73
CA LEU A 3 -16.22 1.62 -9.30
C LEU A 3 -16.38 1.54 -7.79
N LYS A 4 -16.97 0.46 -7.32
CA LYS A 4 -17.20 0.23 -5.88
C LYS A 4 -15.91 0.17 -5.07
N TRP A 5 -14.83 -0.33 -5.66
CA TRP A 5 -13.57 -0.60 -4.98
C TRP A 5 -12.47 0.30 -5.50
N GLN A 6 -11.60 0.69 -4.59
CA GLN A 6 -10.48 1.56 -4.86
C GLN A 6 -9.22 0.95 -4.25
N ILE A 7 -8.14 1.01 -4.99
CA ILE A 7 -6.84 0.56 -4.51
C ILE A 7 -6.06 1.79 -4.06
N VAL A 8 -5.55 1.76 -2.83
CA VAL A 8 -4.72 2.82 -2.27
C VAL A 8 -3.38 2.21 -1.88
N PRO A 9 -2.35 2.31 -2.74
CA PRO A 9 -1.02 1.82 -2.39
C PRO A 9 -0.38 2.71 -1.34
N GLU A 10 0.21 2.09 -0.32
CA GLU A 10 0.89 2.81 0.76
C GLU A 10 2.15 2.04 1.15
N PHE A 11 3.18 2.80 1.51
CA PHE A 11 4.39 2.26 2.12
C PHE A 11 4.37 2.59 3.61
N HIS A 12 4.43 1.56 4.46
CA HIS A 12 4.37 1.70 5.91
C HIS A 12 5.57 1.04 6.56
N VAL A 13 6.15 1.72 7.55
CA VAL A 13 7.14 1.12 8.46
C VAL A 13 6.75 1.47 9.87
N SER A 14 6.51 0.45 10.71
CA SER A 14 6.10 0.63 12.11
C SER A 14 7.28 0.37 13.05
N GLN A 15 7.34 1.15 14.12
CA GLN A 15 8.34 0.98 15.17
C GLN A 15 7.72 1.36 16.53
N HIS A 16 8.24 0.76 17.59
CA HIS A 16 7.91 1.18 18.93
C HIS A 16 8.37 2.64 19.15
N GLU A 17 7.69 3.34 20.04
CA GLU A 17 7.98 4.75 20.36
C GLU A 17 9.46 4.97 20.71
N SER A 18 10.12 4.01 21.36
CA SER A 18 11.54 4.11 21.68
C SER A 18 12.45 4.21 20.45
N SER A 19 11.95 3.81 19.28
CA SER A 19 12.66 3.88 18.00
C SER A 19 12.00 4.85 17.01
N LYS A 20 11.19 5.77 17.50
CA LYS A 20 10.51 6.77 16.67
C LYS A 20 11.51 7.60 15.84
N ASN A 21 12.69 7.86 16.40
CA ASN A 21 13.75 8.61 15.69
C ASN A 21 14.17 7.92 14.38
N VAL A 22 14.11 6.59 14.32
CA VAL A 22 14.42 5.85 13.07
C VAL A 22 13.41 6.22 11.98
N LEU A 23 12.13 6.34 12.33
CA LEU A 23 11.09 6.75 11.39
C LEU A 23 11.29 8.19 10.91
N GLU A 24 11.71 9.09 11.80
CA GLU A 24 12.01 10.47 11.43
C GLU A 24 13.24 10.56 10.50
N LEU A 25 14.25 9.71 10.73
CA LEU A 25 15.40 9.62 9.82
C LEU A 25 14.96 9.12 8.44
N MET A 26 14.08 8.15 8.38
CA MET A 26 13.53 7.65 7.11
C MET A 26 12.78 8.75 6.36
N ARG A 27 11.96 9.51 7.07
CA ARG A 27 11.23 10.63 6.48
C ARG A 27 12.19 11.65 5.87
N GLY A 28 13.26 12.00 6.59
CA GLY A 28 14.27 12.90 6.07
C GLY A 28 15.02 12.34 4.87
N MET A 29 15.35 11.05 4.91
CA MET A 29 16.09 10.38 3.83
C MET A 29 15.26 10.31 2.55
N PHE A 30 13.99 9.91 2.63
CA PHE A 30 13.12 9.87 1.46
C PHE A 30 12.67 11.25 1.00
N GLY A 31 12.66 12.24 1.91
CA GLY A 31 12.16 13.57 1.59
C GLY A 31 10.66 13.62 1.33
N CYS A 32 9.90 12.70 1.91
CA CYS A 32 8.45 12.63 1.74
C CYS A 32 7.83 11.79 2.87
N GLY A 33 6.50 11.76 2.91
CA GLY A 33 5.78 10.97 3.90
C GLY A 33 5.61 11.69 5.23
N TYR A 34 5.03 10.98 6.20
CA TYR A 34 4.80 11.52 7.53
C TYR A 34 4.88 10.41 8.57
N VAL A 35 5.08 10.81 9.83
CA VAL A 35 5.12 9.90 10.98
C VAL A 35 3.92 10.21 11.86
N LYS A 36 3.19 9.17 12.29
CA LYS A 36 2.02 9.32 13.15
C LYS A 36 1.92 8.14 14.12
N PRO A 37 1.14 8.28 15.21
CA PRO A 37 0.78 7.13 16.04
C PRO A 37 0.06 6.08 15.17
N ASN A 38 0.43 4.81 15.35
CA ASN A 38 -0.12 3.72 14.53
C ASN A 38 -1.59 3.48 14.82
N HIS A 39 -1.96 3.45 16.11
CA HIS A 39 -3.34 3.24 16.54
C HIS A 39 -3.77 4.40 17.45
N ARG A 40 -4.16 5.51 16.83
CA ARG A 40 -4.47 6.75 17.54
C ARG A 40 -5.56 6.59 18.61
N LEU A 41 -6.53 5.71 18.37
CA LEU A 41 -7.64 5.51 19.29
C LEU A 41 -7.35 4.51 20.40
N ASN A 42 -6.18 3.90 20.40
CA ASN A 42 -5.75 2.97 21.44
C ASN A 42 -4.58 3.58 22.22
N PRO A 43 -4.83 4.20 23.38
CA PRO A 43 -3.77 4.88 24.15
C PRO A 43 -2.73 3.91 24.72
N SER A 44 -3.01 2.61 24.78
CA SER A 44 -2.03 1.63 25.25
C SER A 44 -1.06 1.20 24.14
N ASP A 45 -1.34 1.55 22.88
CA ASP A 45 -0.45 1.22 21.77
C ASP A 45 0.65 2.28 21.66
N GLU A 46 1.90 1.86 21.89
CA GLU A 46 3.07 2.72 21.87
C GLU A 46 3.82 2.66 20.54
N THR A 47 3.15 2.25 19.45
CA THR A 47 3.80 2.18 18.14
C THR A 47 3.52 3.41 17.30
N PHE A 48 4.51 3.76 16.49
CA PHE A 48 4.41 4.82 15.48
C PHE A 48 4.63 4.22 14.10
N VAL A 49 4.16 4.92 13.09
CA VAL A 49 4.28 4.47 11.71
C VAL A 49 4.73 5.62 10.82
N PHE A 50 5.68 5.33 9.92
CA PHE A 50 6.05 6.21 8.82
C PHE A 50 5.24 5.77 7.60
N VAL A 51 4.58 6.72 6.94
CA VAL A 51 3.64 6.45 5.85
C VAL A 51 3.97 7.29 4.63
N VAL A 52 4.00 6.65 3.46
CA VAL A 52 4.04 7.34 2.18
C VAL A 52 2.82 6.89 1.38
N ARG A 53 1.91 7.81 1.06
CA ARG A 53 0.68 7.55 0.32
C ARG A 53 0.66 8.17 -1.07
N SER A 54 1.42 9.22 -1.31
CA SER A 54 1.47 9.87 -2.61
C SER A 54 2.02 8.91 -3.66
N ARG A 55 1.25 8.63 -4.71
CA ARG A 55 1.72 7.76 -5.79
C ARG A 55 2.95 8.31 -6.49
N ILE A 56 3.02 9.63 -6.64
CA ILE A 56 4.19 10.29 -7.22
C ILE A 56 5.42 10.01 -6.38
N ASP A 57 5.31 10.16 -5.06
CA ASP A 57 6.43 9.89 -4.15
C ASP A 57 6.79 8.41 -4.11
N LEU A 58 5.79 7.52 -4.13
CA LEU A 58 6.05 6.09 -4.20
C LEU A 58 6.83 5.73 -5.47
N ALA A 59 6.39 6.25 -6.62
CA ALA A 59 7.02 5.95 -7.91
C ALA A 59 8.39 6.58 -8.07
N SER A 60 8.59 7.79 -7.55
CA SER A 60 9.81 8.57 -7.79
C SER A 60 10.86 8.47 -6.69
N LYS A 61 10.47 8.09 -5.48
CA LYS A 61 11.39 8.07 -4.32
C LYS A 61 11.49 6.71 -3.66
N VAL A 62 10.37 6.09 -3.29
CA VAL A 62 10.37 4.84 -2.54
C VAL A 62 10.78 3.66 -3.43
N ILE A 63 10.14 3.48 -4.57
CA ILE A 63 10.43 2.35 -5.45
C ILE A 63 11.86 2.39 -5.98
N PRO A 64 12.40 3.53 -6.47
CA PRO A 64 13.79 3.59 -6.90
C PRO A 64 14.78 3.24 -5.79
N PHE A 65 14.51 3.66 -4.55
CA PHE A 65 15.36 3.33 -3.42
C PHE A 65 15.49 1.82 -3.25
N PHE A 66 14.37 1.08 -3.26
CA PHE A 66 14.39 -0.38 -3.07
C PHE A 66 14.84 -1.14 -4.32
N ARG A 67 14.91 -0.50 -5.46
CA ARG A 67 15.53 -1.10 -6.64
C ARG A 67 17.04 -1.00 -6.60
N GLU A 68 17.56 0.06 -5.98
CA GLU A 68 18.99 0.22 -5.75
C GLU A 68 19.47 -0.63 -4.56
N TYR A 69 18.73 -0.57 -3.45
CA TYR A 69 19.03 -1.32 -2.23
C TYR A 69 18.04 -2.48 -2.09
N ARG A 70 18.27 -3.55 -2.83
CA ARG A 70 17.31 -4.64 -2.98
C ARG A 70 17.04 -5.39 -1.69
N LEU A 71 15.77 -5.68 -1.45
CA LEU A 71 15.34 -6.55 -0.36
C LEU A 71 15.79 -7.98 -0.65
N ARG A 72 16.19 -8.71 0.40
CA ARG A 72 16.74 -10.07 0.27
C ARG A 72 15.83 -11.14 0.88
N THR A 73 14.68 -10.74 1.38
CA THR A 73 13.70 -11.64 1.99
C THR A 73 12.53 -11.87 1.05
N SER A 74 11.52 -12.63 1.51
CA SER A 74 10.26 -12.79 0.78
C SER A 74 9.58 -11.46 0.46
N LYS A 75 9.94 -10.39 1.17
CA LYS A 75 9.47 -9.04 0.87
C LYS A 75 9.89 -8.54 -0.51
N LYS A 76 10.91 -9.14 -1.12
CA LYS A 76 11.32 -8.80 -2.48
C LYS A 76 10.20 -9.03 -3.48
N ASP A 77 9.51 -10.16 -3.39
CA ASP A 77 8.42 -10.49 -4.30
C ASP A 77 7.22 -9.56 -4.08
N ASP A 78 6.87 -9.31 -2.83
CA ASP A 78 5.81 -8.36 -2.49
C ASP A 78 6.13 -6.95 -2.99
N PHE A 79 7.39 -6.54 -2.88
CA PHE A 79 7.83 -5.25 -3.40
C PHE A 79 7.64 -5.14 -4.92
N GLU A 80 8.00 -6.18 -5.67
CA GLU A 80 7.84 -6.17 -7.13
C GLU A 80 6.36 -6.09 -7.53
N ILE A 81 5.48 -6.77 -6.81
CA ILE A 81 4.03 -6.67 -7.03
C ILE A 81 3.55 -5.26 -6.71
N PHE A 82 3.99 -4.70 -5.58
CA PHE A 82 3.66 -3.34 -5.18
C PHE A 82 4.07 -2.33 -6.26
N ALA A 83 5.29 -2.48 -6.79
CA ALA A 83 5.80 -1.60 -7.85
C ALA A 83 4.94 -1.68 -9.12
N LYS A 84 4.53 -2.89 -9.52
CA LYS A 84 3.63 -3.06 -10.67
C LYS A 84 2.30 -2.34 -10.47
N ILE A 85 1.75 -2.41 -9.26
CA ILE A 85 0.48 -1.75 -8.94
C ILE A 85 0.64 -0.22 -9.02
N VAL A 86 1.68 0.32 -8.39
CA VAL A 86 1.92 1.77 -8.40
C VAL A 86 2.11 2.27 -9.84
N PHE A 87 2.96 1.63 -10.63
CA PHE A 87 3.19 2.03 -12.01
C PHE A 87 1.97 1.81 -12.89
N GLY A 88 1.19 0.76 -12.65
CA GLY A 88 -0.07 0.55 -13.36
C GLY A 88 -1.06 1.69 -13.09
N MET A 89 -1.14 2.14 -11.84
CA MET A 89 -2.00 3.27 -11.48
C MET A 89 -1.51 4.60 -12.06
N GLN A 90 -0.20 4.78 -12.18
CA GLN A 90 0.37 5.95 -12.86
C GLN A 90 0.01 5.98 -14.34
N LYS A 91 -0.27 4.83 -14.94
CA LYS A 91 -0.73 4.71 -16.34
C LYS A 91 -2.26 4.65 -16.45
N TRP A 92 -2.99 5.00 -15.38
CA TRP A 92 -4.45 5.02 -15.33
C TRP A 92 -5.12 3.64 -15.49
N GLN A 93 -4.37 2.54 -15.28
CA GLN A 93 -4.89 1.18 -15.43
C GLN A 93 -6.11 0.93 -14.51
N HIS A 94 -6.14 1.54 -13.33
CA HIS A 94 -7.23 1.39 -12.37
C HIS A 94 -8.51 2.12 -12.76
N GLN A 95 -8.50 2.89 -13.84
CA GLN A 95 -9.67 3.65 -14.29
C GLN A 95 -10.66 2.80 -15.07
N SER A 96 -10.26 1.62 -15.54
CA SER A 96 -11.17 0.69 -16.21
C SER A 96 -11.46 -0.49 -15.27
N ARG A 97 -12.63 -1.12 -15.47
CA ARG A 97 -13.01 -2.30 -14.70
C ARG A 97 -12.00 -3.44 -14.88
N LYS A 98 -11.62 -3.72 -16.13
CA LYS A 98 -10.64 -4.76 -16.44
C LYS A 98 -9.29 -4.49 -15.77
N GLY A 99 -8.79 -3.28 -15.91
CA GLY A 99 -7.51 -2.90 -15.31
C GLY A 99 -7.54 -2.93 -13.79
N LEU A 100 -8.64 -2.46 -13.19
CA LEU A 100 -8.80 -2.51 -11.74
C LEU A 100 -8.80 -3.95 -11.23
N ILE A 101 -9.49 -4.85 -11.91
CA ILE A 101 -9.51 -6.28 -11.56
C ILE A 101 -8.10 -6.88 -11.63
N GLU A 102 -7.34 -6.57 -12.67
CA GLU A 102 -5.96 -7.05 -12.81
C GLU A 102 -5.09 -6.57 -11.63
N LEU A 103 -5.21 -5.29 -11.26
CA LEU A 103 -4.47 -4.75 -10.13
C LEU A 103 -4.91 -5.36 -8.80
N MET A 104 -6.21 -5.62 -8.63
CA MET A 104 -6.72 -6.28 -7.42
C MET A 104 -6.18 -7.72 -7.29
N LYS A 105 -6.09 -8.45 -8.39
CA LYS A 105 -5.49 -9.78 -8.39
C LYS A 105 -4.03 -9.73 -7.95
N LEU A 106 -3.28 -8.74 -8.40
CA LEU A 106 -1.90 -8.53 -7.95
C LEU A 106 -1.87 -8.22 -6.45
N ALA A 107 -2.73 -7.33 -5.98
CA ALA A 107 -2.80 -6.96 -4.57
C ALA A 107 -3.07 -8.17 -3.67
N PHE A 108 -3.99 -9.04 -4.09
CA PHE A 108 -4.34 -10.23 -3.31
C PHE A 108 -3.27 -11.32 -3.38
N SER A 109 -2.35 -11.26 -4.34
CA SER A 109 -1.20 -12.17 -4.40
C SER A 109 -0.08 -11.76 -3.44
N MET A 110 -0.09 -10.51 -2.97
CA MET A 110 0.84 -10.05 -1.94
C MET A 110 0.44 -10.61 -0.57
N ASN A 111 1.44 -10.79 0.31
CA ASN A 111 1.18 -11.23 1.68
C ASN A 111 0.29 -12.47 1.72
N ARG A 112 0.77 -13.57 1.14
CA ARG A 112 0.01 -14.82 0.97
C ARG A 112 -0.67 -15.35 2.23
N SER A 113 -0.18 -15.00 3.41
CA SER A 113 -0.83 -15.39 4.67
C SER A 113 -2.20 -14.75 4.86
N GLY A 114 -2.47 -13.60 4.26
CA GLY A 114 -3.78 -12.95 4.05
C GLY A 114 -4.86 -13.06 5.12
N LYS A 115 -4.54 -13.61 6.31
CA LYS A 115 -5.50 -13.94 7.36
C LYS A 115 -6.23 -12.74 7.96
N TYR A 116 -5.72 -11.54 7.71
CA TYR A 116 -6.34 -10.31 8.19
C TYR A 116 -7.23 -9.64 7.15
N ARG A 117 -7.37 -10.23 5.96
CA ARG A 117 -8.26 -9.69 4.93
C ARG A 117 -9.70 -10.00 5.31
N ARG A 118 -10.54 -8.97 5.26
CA ARG A 118 -11.96 -9.10 5.61
C ARG A 118 -12.78 -9.77 4.52
N MET A 119 -12.34 -9.62 3.25
CA MET A 119 -13.06 -10.18 2.11
C MET A 119 -12.07 -10.88 1.19
N SER A 120 -12.53 -11.97 0.59
CA SER A 120 -11.76 -12.64 -0.45
C SER A 120 -11.83 -11.87 -1.77
N LEU A 121 -10.86 -12.14 -2.66
CA LEU A 121 -10.87 -11.54 -3.99
C LEU A 121 -12.18 -11.86 -4.74
N ASP A 122 -12.65 -13.09 -4.66
CA ASP A 122 -13.89 -13.51 -5.34
C ASP A 122 -15.09 -12.72 -4.85
N GLU A 123 -15.20 -12.48 -3.55
CA GLU A 123 -16.28 -11.66 -2.98
C GLU A 123 -16.24 -10.23 -3.50
N ILE A 124 -15.05 -9.65 -3.59
CA ILE A 124 -14.86 -8.29 -4.11
C ILE A 124 -15.25 -8.22 -5.58
N LEU A 125 -14.82 -9.20 -6.38
CA LEU A 125 -15.12 -9.22 -7.80
C LEU A 125 -16.62 -9.39 -8.06
N LYS A 126 -17.32 -10.16 -7.25
CA LYS A 126 -18.79 -10.31 -7.34
C LYS A 126 -19.51 -9.01 -7.06
N ASN A 127 -18.96 -8.17 -6.17
CA ASN A 127 -19.58 -6.93 -5.74
C ASN A 127 -19.07 -5.71 -6.50
N LEU A 128 -18.31 -5.91 -7.57
CA LEU A 128 -17.72 -4.81 -8.33
C LEU A 128 -18.72 -4.25 -9.33
N GLU A 129 -19.49 -3.26 -8.89
CA GLU A 129 -20.51 -2.58 -9.70
C GLU A 129 -20.05 -1.18 -10.09
N PRO A 130 -20.15 -0.78 -11.35
CA PRO A 130 -19.66 0.52 -11.80
C PRO A 130 -20.31 1.73 -11.14
N SER A 131 -21.56 1.59 -10.70
CA SER A 131 -22.34 2.69 -10.10
C SER A 131 -22.21 2.79 -8.59
N GLU A 132 -21.53 1.87 -7.93
CA GLU A 132 -21.44 1.85 -6.48
C GLU A 132 -20.28 2.69 -5.95
N THR A 133 -20.41 3.13 -4.70
CA THR A 133 -19.35 3.89 -4.02
C THR A 133 -18.13 3.00 -3.80
N ALA A 134 -16.96 3.53 -4.13
CA ALA A 134 -15.71 2.78 -3.98
C ALA A 134 -15.36 2.55 -2.50
N ARG A 135 -14.85 1.36 -2.20
CA ARG A 135 -14.25 1.04 -0.92
C ARG A 135 -12.74 1.01 -1.08
N GLN A 136 -12.05 1.55 -0.09
CA GLN A 136 -10.59 1.60 -0.12
C GLN A 136 -9.97 0.27 0.26
N MET A 137 -8.90 -0.08 -0.43
CA MET A 137 -8.02 -1.20 -0.09
C MET A 137 -6.61 -0.66 0.08
N SER A 138 -6.01 -0.92 1.24
CA SER A 138 -4.62 -0.55 1.49
C SER A 138 -3.69 -1.70 1.10
N LEU A 139 -2.60 -1.37 0.42
CA LEU A 139 -1.60 -2.33 -0.06
C LEU A 139 -0.28 -2.10 0.69
N ASN A 140 -0.21 -2.60 1.89
CA ASN A 140 1.02 -2.47 2.71
C ASN A 140 1.88 -3.71 2.64
#